data_c61b6a655af4bb0c479738b9164357ab
#
_entry.id   c61b6a655af4bb0c479738b9164357ab
#
_cell.length_a   1.000
_cell.length_b   1.000
_cell.length_c   1.000
_cell.angle_alpha   90.00
_cell.angle_beta   90.00
_cell.angle_gamma   90.00
#
_symmetry.space_group_name_H-M   'P 1'
#
loop_
_entity.id
_entity.type
_entity.pdbx_description
1 polymer ?
#
loop_
_entity_poly.entity_id
_entity_poly.type
_entity_poly.pdbx_seq_one_letter_code
_entity_poly.pdbx_strand_id
1 'polypeptide(L)'
;SIDTGQEFFGIVSRINSKVNTQTQSVEVFIRIKDKRLKEGMYMQAYIDAITFDNVFAIDRGLINGSQELFIVKDNKLTLQKVNPIHYTETLAIIKGLLDGQQIIAQPMIGAYSGMEINPVLLQQK
;
A
#
# COMPACT_ATOMS: atom_id res chain seq x y z
N SER A 1 -18.55 -21.91 -3.44
CA SER A 1 -19.80 -21.77 -2.70
C SER A 1 -19.68 -22.40 -1.31
N ILE A 2 -20.12 -21.68 -0.29
CA ILE A 2 -20.08 -22.18 1.10
C ILE A 2 -21.05 -23.34 1.27
N ASP A 3 -22.18 -23.29 0.60
CA ASP A 3 -23.27 -24.28 0.78
C ASP A 3 -23.01 -25.62 0.10
N THR A 4 -22.26 -25.63 -0.98
CA THR A 4 -22.08 -26.85 -1.80
C THR A 4 -20.66 -27.33 -1.89
N GLY A 5 -19.68 -26.61 -1.35
CA GLY A 5 -18.25 -26.90 -1.49
C GLY A 5 -17.73 -26.82 -2.94
N GLN A 6 -18.52 -26.29 -3.87
CA GLN A 6 -18.15 -26.19 -5.27
C GLN A 6 -17.37 -24.90 -5.54
N GLU A 7 -16.36 -24.99 -6.37
CA GLU A 7 -15.57 -23.84 -6.86
C GLU A 7 -16.10 -23.38 -8.21
N PHE A 8 -16.11 -22.06 -8.36
CA PHE A 8 -16.50 -21.36 -9.59
C PHE A 8 -15.45 -20.31 -9.92
N PHE A 9 -15.18 -20.13 -11.18
CA PHE A 9 -14.26 -19.11 -11.67
C PHE A 9 -15.06 -17.92 -12.20
N GLY A 10 -14.65 -16.73 -11.81
CA GLY A 10 -15.29 -15.49 -12.23
C GLY A 10 -14.28 -14.40 -12.55
N ILE A 11 -14.76 -13.36 -13.18
CA ILE A 11 -13.95 -12.18 -13.52
C ILE A 11 -14.57 -10.97 -12.79
N VAL A 12 -13.74 -10.20 -12.10
CA VAL A 12 -14.16 -8.92 -11.54
C VAL A 12 -14.54 -7.99 -12.69
N SER A 13 -15.82 -7.64 -12.77
CA SER A 13 -16.35 -6.79 -13.83
C SER A 13 -16.39 -5.32 -13.44
N ARG A 14 -16.56 -5.03 -12.18
CA ARG A 14 -16.60 -3.67 -11.64
C ARG A 14 -16.29 -3.68 -10.14
N ILE A 15 -15.64 -2.63 -9.69
CA ILE A 15 -15.43 -2.31 -8.27
C ILE A 15 -16.03 -0.93 -8.05
N ASN A 16 -16.89 -0.78 -7.05
CA ASN A 16 -17.42 0.52 -6.68
C ASN A 16 -16.31 1.37 -6.06
N SER A 17 -16.18 2.61 -6.52
CA SER A 17 -15.20 3.57 -5.97
C SER A 17 -15.60 4.13 -4.60
N LYS A 18 -16.86 3.95 -4.21
CA LYS A 18 -17.39 4.46 -2.94
C LYS A 18 -17.34 3.39 -1.86
N VAL A 19 -16.63 3.68 -0.79
CA VAL A 19 -16.60 2.84 0.41
C VAL A 19 -17.86 3.11 1.24
N ASN A 20 -18.55 2.06 1.65
CA ASN A 20 -19.60 2.18 2.66
C ASN A 20 -18.93 2.39 4.02
N THR A 21 -19.02 3.61 4.56
CA THR A 21 -18.36 3.99 5.81
C THR A 21 -18.95 3.31 7.05
N GLN A 22 -20.19 2.87 7.01
CA GLN A 22 -20.83 2.17 8.13
C GLN A 22 -20.37 0.72 8.25
N THR A 23 -20.22 0.05 7.11
CA THR A 23 -19.81 -1.36 7.05
C THR A 23 -18.33 -1.54 6.74
N GLN A 24 -17.61 -0.45 6.40
CA GLN A 24 -16.22 -0.45 5.96
C GLN A 24 -15.98 -1.43 4.79
N SER A 25 -16.94 -1.52 3.89
CA SER A 25 -16.92 -2.44 2.77
C SER A 25 -16.99 -1.72 1.42
N VAL A 26 -16.48 -2.39 0.40
CA VAL A 26 -16.57 -1.98 -0.99
C VAL A 26 -17.32 -3.04 -1.76
N GLU A 27 -18.26 -2.63 -2.61
CA GLU A 27 -18.97 -3.54 -3.49
C GLU A 27 -18.10 -3.93 -4.69
N VAL A 28 -17.95 -5.23 -4.88
CA VAL A 28 -17.25 -5.82 -6.01
C VAL A 28 -18.23 -6.69 -6.79
N PHE A 29 -18.32 -6.45 -8.09
CA PHE A 29 -19.18 -7.20 -9.00
C PHE A 29 -18.34 -8.21 -9.76
N ILE A 30 -18.69 -9.49 -9.60
CA ILE A 30 -18.01 -10.60 -10.24
C ILE A 30 -18.95 -11.25 -11.23
N ARG A 31 -18.50 -11.42 -12.47
CA ARG A 31 -19.24 -12.14 -13.49
C ARG A 31 -18.78 -13.58 -13.54
N ILE A 32 -19.72 -14.50 -13.34
CA ILE A 32 -19.48 -15.93 -13.43
C ILE A 32 -20.44 -16.51 -14.48
N LYS A 33 -19.93 -17.32 -15.41
CA LYS A 33 -20.74 -18.02 -16.41
C LYS A 33 -20.81 -19.50 -16.06
N ASP A 34 -21.70 -19.85 -15.15
CA ASP A 34 -21.92 -21.24 -14.75
C ASP A 34 -23.41 -21.50 -14.46
N LYS A 35 -23.95 -22.49 -15.13
CA LYS A 35 -25.39 -22.86 -15.00
C LYS A 35 -25.75 -23.47 -13.66
N ARG A 36 -24.78 -23.88 -12.87
CA ARG A 36 -24.99 -24.43 -11.51
C ARG A 36 -25.25 -23.35 -10.47
N LEU A 37 -24.95 -22.10 -10.81
CA LEU A 37 -25.23 -20.96 -9.94
C LEU A 37 -26.72 -20.64 -9.93
N LYS A 38 -27.24 -20.44 -8.74
CA LYS A 38 -28.62 -20.05 -8.51
C LYS A 38 -28.66 -18.75 -7.71
N GLU A 39 -29.68 -17.96 -7.95
CA GLU A 39 -29.97 -16.78 -7.18
C GLU A 39 -30.15 -17.12 -5.69
N GLY A 40 -29.58 -16.30 -4.81
CA GLY A 40 -29.64 -16.50 -3.36
C GLY A 40 -28.53 -17.39 -2.78
N MET A 41 -27.63 -17.92 -3.60
CA MET A 41 -26.49 -18.69 -3.08
C MET A 41 -25.47 -17.80 -2.38
N TYR A 42 -25.03 -18.21 -1.20
CA TYR A 42 -23.92 -17.59 -0.50
C TYR A 42 -22.58 -18.09 -1.05
N MET A 43 -21.68 -17.15 -1.33
CA MET A 43 -20.37 -17.46 -1.92
C MET A 43 -19.27 -16.70 -1.20
N GLN A 44 -18.14 -17.35 -1.04
CA GLN A 44 -16.90 -16.70 -0.63
C GLN A 44 -16.01 -16.57 -1.86
N ALA A 45 -15.54 -15.36 -2.13
CA ALA A 45 -14.63 -15.09 -3.24
C ALA A 45 -13.19 -14.94 -2.76
N TYR A 46 -12.27 -15.56 -3.47
CA TYR A 46 -10.84 -15.29 -3.37
C TYR A 46 -10.44 -14.49 -4.60
N ILE A 47 -9.96 -13.29 -4.39
CA ILE A 47 -9.57 -12.38 -5.47
C ILE A 47 -8.06 -12.27 -5.44
N ASP A 48 -7.43 -12.61 -6.57
CA ASP A 48 -5.99 -12.40 -6.72
C ASP A 48 -5.70 -10.91 -6.74
N ALA A 49 -4.92 -10.46 -5.77
CA ALA A 49 -4.45 -9.09 -5.70
C ALA A 49 -3.13 -8.95 -6.47
N ILE A 50 -2.93 -7.80 -7.07
CA ILE A 50 -1.62 -7.47 -7.64
C ILE A 50 -0.65 -7.31 -6.46
N THR A 51 0.35 -8.15 -6.42
CA THR A 51 1.46 -8.02 -5.48
C THR A 51 2.49 -7.06 -6.06
N PHE A 52 2.86 -6.06 -5.31
CA PHE A 52 3.99 -5.20 -5.66
C PHE A 52 5.21 -5.69 -4.90
N ASP A 53 6.23 -6.15 -5.61
CA ASP A 53 7.51 -6.50 -5.01
C ASP A 53 8.37 -5.25 -4.78
N ASN A 54 9.19 -5.29 -3.74
CA ASN A 54 10.11 -4.21 -3.37
C ASN A 54 9.41 -2.85 -3.15
N VAL A 55 8.30 -2.86 -2.44
CA VAL A 55 7.59 -1.66 -2.03
C VAL A 55 7.64 -1.48 -0.52
N PHE A 56 7.61 -0.22 -0.10
CA PHE A 56 7.60 0.16 1.30
C PHE A 56 6.43 1.10 1.57
N ALA A 57 5.76 0.90 2.69
CA ALA A 57 4.75 1.81 3.19
C ALA A 57 5.42 2.77 4.19
N ILE A 58 5.41 4.05 3.89
CA ILE A 58 6.00 5.10 4.73
C ILE A 58 5.00 6.21 5.01
N ASP A 59 5.27 7.03 6.01
CA ASP A 59 4.47 8.22 6.25
C ASP A 59 4.54 9.14 5.01
N ARG A 60 3.38 9.54 4.52
CA ARG A 60 3.25 10.40 3.36
C ARG A 60 3.98 11.73 3.51
N GLY A 61 4.02 12.27 4.74
CA GLY A 61 4.67 13.55 5.05
C GLY A 61 6.20 13.53 4.91
N LEU A 62 6.81 12.34 4.76
CA LEU A 62 8.27 12.22 4.56
C LEU A 62 8.71 12.50 3.12
N ILE A 63 7.79 12.50 2.17
CA ILE A 63 8.08 12.71 0.75
C ILE A 63 7.87 14.18 0.42
N ASN A 64 8.87 14.82 -0.17
CA ASN A 64 8.78 16.20 -0.64
C ASN A 64 8.05 16.31 -1.99
N GLY A 65 7.79 17.55 -2.43
CA GLY A 65 7.12 17.82 -3.70
C GLY A 65 7.86 17.34 -4.96
N SER A 66 9.15 17.03 -4.84
CA SER A 66 9.98 16.48 -5.92
C SER A 66 10.07 14.96 -5.90
N GLN A 67 9.23 14.30 -5.10
CA GLN A 67 9.24 12.84 -4.90
C GLN A 67 10.59 12.31 -4.35
N GLU A 68 11.12 13.01 -3.37
CA GLU A 68 12.34 12.64 -2.67
C GLU A 68 12.08 12.55 -1.18
N LEU A 69 12.87 11.74 -0.50
CA LEU A 69 12.89 11.65 0.95
C LEU A 69 14.34 11.61 1.48
N PHE A 70 14.49 11.92 2.75
CA PHE A 70 15.79 11.83 3.40
C PHE A 70 16.08 10.40 3.85
N ILE A 71 17.19 9.86 3.36
CA ILE A 71 17.82 8.66 3.89
C ILE A 71 18.98 9.06 4.81
N VAL A 72 19.34 8.18 5.72
CA VAL A 72 20.51 8.34 6.58
C VAL A 72 21.63 7.48 6.03
N LYS A 73 22.73 8.11 5.67
CA LYS A 73 23.96 7.45 5.22
C LYS A 73 25.16 8.11 5.88
N ASP A 74 26.00 7.30 6.55
CA ASP A 74 27.22 7.77 7.24
C ASP A 74 26.95 8.94 8.20
N ASN A 75 25.87 8.85 9.00
CA ASN A 75 25.39 9.88 9.92
C ASN A 75 25.07 11.24 9.25
N LYS A 76 24.75 11.21 7.97
CA LYS A 76 24.32 12.40 7.21
C LYS A 76 22.99 12.13 6.51
N LEU A 77 22.22 13.19 6.36
CA LEU A 77 21.02 13.17 5.54
C LEU A 77 21.38 13.26 4.06
N THR A 78 20.79 12.40 3.27
CA THR A 78 20.92 12.44 1.82
C THR A 78 19.53 12.36 1.20
N LEU A 79 19.23 13.21 0.24
CA LEU A 79 18.01 13.12 -0.54
C LEU A 79 18.09 11.94 -1.51
N GLN A 80 17.09 11.10 -1.46
CA GLN A 80 16.93 9.99 -2.41
C GLN A 80 15.58 10.10 -3.10
N LYS A 81 15.63 10.00 -4.43
CA LYS A 81 14.44 9.96 -5.26
C LYS A 81 13.71 8.62 -5.06
N VAL A 82 12.41 8.68 -4.92
CA VAL A 82 11.53 7.52 -4.79
C VAL A 82 10.40 7.60 -5.80
N ASN A 83 9.75 6.48 -6.03
CA ASN A 83 8.62 6.42 -6.94
C ASN A 83 7.35 6.04 -6.15
N PRO A 84 6.52 7.01 -5.79
CA PRO A 84 5.23 6.72 -5.17
C PRO A 84 4.29 6.07 -6.19
N ILE A 85 3.75 4.91 -5.82
CA ILE A 85 2.82 4.16 -6.66
C ILE A 85 1.38 4.24 -6.17
N HIS A 86 1.19 4.52 -4.89
CA HIS A 86 -0.12 4.70 -4.29
C HIS A 86 -0.03 5.56 -3.04
N TYR A 87 -1.05 6.38 -2.81
CA TYR A 87 -1.21 7.17 -1.60
C TYR A 87 -2.51 6.79 -0.89
N THR A 88 -2.42 6.66 0.42
CA THR A 88 -3.58 6.68 1.32
C THR A 88 -3.68 8.04 2.01
N GLU A 89 -4.56 8.19 2.97
CA GLU A 89 -4.67 9.42 3.75
C GLU A 89 -3.37 9.75 4.51
N THR A 90 -2.72 8.75 5.08
CA THR A 90 -1.54 8.91 5.94
C THR A 90 -0.26 8.31 5.39
N LEU A 91 -0.36 7.33 4.49
CA LEU A 91 0.78 6.58 3.97
C LEU A 91 0.99 6.80 2.47
N ALA A 92 2.21 6.62 2.05
CA ALA A 92 2.60 6.44 0.67
C ALA A 92 3.22 5.05 0.48
N ILE A 93 2.79 4.35 -0.56
CA ILE A 93 3.42 3.12 -1.02
C ILE A 93 4.42 3.49 -2.09
N ILE A 94 5.68 3.24 -1.85
CA ILE A 94 6.79 3.69 -2.70
C ILE A 94 7.68 2.56 -3.17
N LYS A 95 8.32 2.77 -4.30
CA LYS A 95 9.48 2.04 -4.80
C LYS A 95 10.71 2.94 -4.77
N GLY A 96 11.90 2.35 -4.86
CA GLY A 96 13.16 3.08 -4.96
C GLY A 96 13.98 3.13 -3.68
N LEU A 97 13.53 2.46 -2.63
CA LEU A 97 14.36 2.16 -1.45
C LEU A 97 14.93 0.75 -1.55
N LEU A 98 16.09 0.56 -0.95
CA LEU A 98 16.69 -0.75 -0.74
C LEU A 98 16.32 -1.27 0.65
N ASP A 99 16.23 -2.58 0.77
CA ASP A 99 16.00 -3.21 2.06
C ASP A 99 17.15 -2.88 3.02
N GLY A 100 16.80 -2.53 4.27
CA GLY A 100 17.78 -2.12 5.29
C GLY A 100 18.22 -0.65 5.22
N GLN A 101 17.80 0.15 4.24
CA GLN A 101 18.06 1.58 4.25
C GLN A 101 17.35 2.27 5.42
N GLN A 102 18.05 3.17 6.07
CA GLN A 102 17.50 3.99 7.14
C GLN A 102 16.90 5.27 6.57
N ILE A 103 15.68 5.58 6.96
CA ILE A 103 14.98 6.82 6.63
C ILE A 103 14.67 7.59 7.91
N ILE A 104 14.42 8.89 7.79
CA ILE A 104 13.91 9.67 8.93
C ILE A 104 12.51 9.19 9.31
N ALA A 105 12.20 9.18 10.61
CA ALA A 105 10.91 8.70 11.11
C ALA A 105 9.81 9.76 11.08
N GLN A 106 10.18 11.03 11.00
CA GLN A 106 9.27 12.16 10.96
C GLN A 106 9.88 13.33 10.20
N PRO A 107 9.06 14.21 9.63
CA PRO A 107 9.56 15.39 8.92
C PRO A 107 10.42 16.27 9.82
N MET A 108 11.56 16.71 9.30
CA MET A 108 12.47 17.62 10.00
C MET A 108 12.45 18.99 9.32
N ILE A 109 12.03 20.01 10.06
CA ILE A 109 12.04 21.38 9.57
C ILE A 109 13.49 21.86 9.42
N GLY A 110 13.83 22.41 8.26
CA GLY A 110 15.17 22.91 7.98
C GLY A 110 16.19 21.83 7.63
N ALA A 111 15.77 20.58 7.43
CA ALA A 111 16.66 19.53 6.96
C ALA A 111 17.17 19.80 5.53
N TYR A 112 18.43 19.52 5.30
CA TYR A 112 19.09 19.66 4.00
C TYR A 112 20.04 18.49 3.74
N SER A 113 20.33 18.24 2.48
CA SER A 113 21.25 17.17 2.08
C SER A 113 22.68 17.47 2.55
N GLY A 114 23.32 16.51 3.18
CA GLY A 114 24.63 16.64 3.81
C GLY A 114 24.60 17.05 5.29
N MET A 115 23.43 17.33 5.84
CA MET A 115 23.26 17.65 7.26
C MET A 115 23.73 16.48 8.14
N GLU A 116 24.62 16.77 9.08
CA GLU A 116 25.09 15.79 10.05
C GLU A 116 24.02 15.54 11.13
N ILE A 117 23.79 14.29 11.44
CA ILE A 117 22.80 13.88 12.44
C ILE A 117 23.34 12.76 13.33
N ASN A 118 22.75 12.64 14.52
CA ASN A 118 22.93 11.46 15.37
C ASN A 118 21.65 10.63 15.31
N PRO A 119 21.59 9.59 14.45
CA PRO A 119 20.38 8.80 14.30
C PRO A 119 20.14 7.95 15.55
N VAL A 120 18.88 7.94 15.99
CA VAL A 120 18.37 7.01 17.00
C VAL A 120 17.37 6.12 16.30
N LEU A 121 17.60 4.80 16.35
CA LEU A 121 16.67 3.85 15.75
C LEU A 121 15.38 3.80 16.56
N LEU A 122 14.26 4.09 15.90
CA LEU A 122 12.95 3.79 16.44
C LEU A 122 12.69 2.30 16.25
N GLN A 123 12.53 1.57 17.36
CA GLN A 123 12.06 0.20 17.28
C GLN A 123 10.59 0.22 16.87
N GLN A 124 10.27 -0.39 15.74
CA GLN A 124 8.89 -0.72 15.43
C GLN A 124 8.40 -1.75 16.44
N LYS A 125 7.37 -1.36 17.14
CA LYS A 125 6.65 -2.30 18.00
C LYS A 125 5.68 -3.14 17.17
#